data_019e590cc292385d2a240c0da7375dff
#
_entry.id   019e590cc292385d2a240c0da7375dff
#
_cell.length_a   1.000
_cell.length_b   1.000
_cell.length_c   1.000
_cell.angle_alpha   90.00
_cell.angle_beta   90.00
_cell.angle_gamma   90.00
#
_symmetry.space_group_name_H-M   'P 1'
#
loop_
_entity.id
_entity.type
_entity.pdbx_description
1 polymer ?
#
loop_
_entity_poly.entity_id
_entity_poly.type
_entity_poly.pdbx_seq_one_letter_code
_entity_poly.pdbx_strand_id
1 'polypeptide(L)'
;MKKPIVGYQIWFTQRSGSTFLCELLANTGLAGQPGEHLELFKPDNSLLDKWKAINYYDLRQKFWKAATSENGVCGQKVACHQARFDALFKHVQTAPMAPQFDNPHIWLQDWLPNLKHLYLTRRHRIRQVVSWWRAIQDNAWHRRGEQLIDHDKAWYDQHYNFDALSHLFKESILMECAQQRYFDTYGIVPLTIVYEDFIQDLEGTLQRIFDYLGIEWLDKSIQLPNLQPTATPHSEYWVDRFAQDVQADWTEKPY
;
A
#
# COMPACT_ATOMS: atom_id res chain seq x y z
N MET A 1 17.37 13.42 16.77
CA MET A 1 17.07 13.44 15.33
C MET A 1 16.18 14.63 15.04
N LYS A 2 16.31 15.29 13.88
CA LYS A 2 15.40 16.40 13.54
C LYS A 2 14.02 15.86 13.15
N LYS A 3 12.98 16.60 13.49
CA LYS A 3 11.61 16.35 13.02
C LYS A 3 11.59 16.43 11.49
N PRO A 4 10.87 15.53 10.77
CA PRO A 4 10.69 15.64 9.32
C PRO A 4 10.10 17.00 8.93
N ILE A 5 10.40 17.47 7.71
CA ILE A 5 9.87 18.73 7.16
C ILE A 5 8.55 18.43 6.43
N VAL A 6 8.52 17.38 5.64
CA VAL A 6 7.34 16.92 4.89
C VAL A 6 7.11 15.44 5.17
N GLY A 7 5.88 15.10 5.50
CA GLY A 7 5.46 13.72 5.63
C GLY A 7 4.41 13.34 4.59
N TYR A 8 4.41 12.10 4.13
CA TYR A 8 3.35 11.61 3.27
C TYR A 8 2.93 10.19 3.60
N GLN A 9 1.64 9.92 3.35
CA GLN A 9 1.01 8.63 3.52
C GLN A 9 0.60 8.07 2.17
N ILE A 10 1.08 6.86 1.82
CA ILE A 10 0.59 6.10 0.67
C ILE A 10 -0.55 5.20 1.15
N TRP A 11 -1.74 5.42 0.57
CA TRP A 11 -2.92 4.60 0.75
C TRP A 11 -3.00 3.60 -0.39
N PHE A 12 -3.17 2.33 -0.08
CA PHE A 12 -3.15 1.29 -1.11
C PHE A 12 -4.01 0.09 -0.70
N THR A 13 -4.30 -0.76 -1.66
CA THR A 13 -4.83 -2.11 -1.45
C THR A 13 -3.78 -3.15 -1.87
N GLN A 14 -3.87 -4.37 -1.36
CA GLN A 14 -2.92 -5.43 -1.69
C GLN A 14 -2.81 -5.62 -3.21
N ARG A 15 -1.61 -5.91 -3.67
CA ARG A 15 -1.28 -6.14 -5.10
C ARG A 15 -1.56 -4.96 -6.03
N SER A 16 -1.57 -3.73 -5.52
CA SER A 16 -1.65 -2.51 -6.32
C SER A 16 -0.28 -1.99 -6.81
N GLY A 17 0.82 -2.69 -6.54
CA GLY A 17 2.17 -2.25 -6.90
C GLY A 17 2.83 -1.33 -5.85
N SER A 18 2.27 -1.27 -4.64
CA SER A 18 2.75 -0.37 -3.58
C SER A 18 4.19 -0.59 -3.17
N THR A 19 4.67 -1.84 -3.15
CA THR A 19 6.08 -2.14 -2.82
C THR A 19 7.01 -1.62 -3.91
N PHE A 20 6.65 -1.79 -5.18
CA PHE A 20 7.43 -1.25 -6.31
C PHE A 20 7.52 0.28 -6.24
N LEU A 21 6.40 0.97 -5.98
CA LEU A 21 6.38 2.42 -5.80
C LEU A 21 7.25 2.86 -4.61
N CYS A 22 7.13 2.19 -3.46
CA CYS A 22 7.91 2.53 -2.27
C CYS A 22 9.42 2.38 -2.50
N GLU A 23 9.84 1.28 -3.11
CA GLU A 23 11.27 1.06 -3.41
C GLU A 23 11.79 2.04 -4.46
N LEU A 24 10.97 2.34 -5.48
CA LEU A 24 11.32 3.34 -6.47
C LEU A 24 11.52 4.73 -5.83
N LEU A 25 10.63 5.16 -4.94
CA LEU A 25 10.75 6.40 -4.19
C LEU A 25 11.98 6.40 -3.25
N ALA A 26 12.20 5.29 -2.54
CA ALA A 26 13.36 5.13 -1.66
C ALA A 26 14.69 5.21 -2.42
N ASN A 27 14.77 4.59 -3.60
CA ASN A 27 15.96 4.57 -4.44
C ASN A 27 16.37 5.96 -4.94
N THR A 28 15.46 6.94 -4.98
CA THR A 28 15.82 8.33 -5.31
C THR A 28 16.63 9.01 -4.21
N GLY A 29 16.59 8.51 -2.97
CA GLY A 29 17.19 9.15 -1.80
C GLY A 29 16.47 10.43 -1.35
N LEU A 30 15.46 10.91 -2.08
CA LEU A 30 14.80 12.19 -1.86
C LEU A 30 13.42 12.05 -1.19
N ALA A 31 12.74 10.91 -1.36
CA ALA A 31 11.36 10.72 -0.94
C ALA A 31 11.21 9.90 0.36
N GLY A 32 12.19 9.90 1.23
CA GLY A 32 12.15 9.10 2.45
C GLY A 32 12.35 7.60 2.17
N GLN A 33 11.98 6.80 3.16
CA GLN A 33 12.00 5.34 3.09
C GLN A 33 10.58 4.81 3.36
N PRO A 34 9.64 4.97 2.40
CA PRO A 34 8.26 4.58 2.61
C PRO A 34 8.13 3.06 2.77
N GLY A 35 7.36 2.63 3.75
CA GLY A 35 7.16 1.21 4.07
C GLY A 35 5.97 1.00 5.00
N GLU A 36 5.67 -0.25 5.33
CA GLU A 36 4.62 -0.65 6.28
C GLU A 36 5.14 -0.54 7.73
N HIS A 37 5.66 0.63 8.07
CA HIS A 37 6.29 0.86 9.38
C HIS A 37 5.33 0.66 10.55
N LEU A 38 4.07 1.03 10.36
CA LEU A 38 3.03 1.01 11.37
C LEU A 38 2.12 -0.23 11.28
N GLU A 39 2.38 -1.17 10.38
CA GLU A 39 1.57 -2.37 10.27
C GLU A 39 1.87 -3.37 11.39
N LEU A 40 0.80 -3.90 11.98
CA LEU A 40 0.84 -4.98 12.96
C LEU A 40 0.42 -6.28 12.26
N PHE A 41 1.39 -7.17 12.02
CA PHE A 41 1.13 -8.45 11.33
C PHE A 41 0.38 -9.48 12.17
N LYS A 42 0.34 -9.28 13.50
CA LYS A 42 -0.40 -10.13 14.44
C LYS A 42 -1.26 -9.27 15.35
N PRO A 43 -2.50 -9.69 15.67
CA PRO A 43 -3.40 -8.93 16.53
C PRO A 43 -2.84 -8.60 17.91
N ASP A 44 -2.02 -9.49 18.46
CA ASP A 44 -1.45 -9.38 19.81
C ASP A 44 -0.16 -8.56 19.88
N ASN A 45 0.38 -8.14 18.74
CA ASN A 45 1.60 -7.34 18.70
C ASN A 45 1.28 -5.86 18.96
N SER A 46 2.09 -5.22 19.79
CA SER A 46 2.06 -3.77 19.92
C SER A 46 3.11 -3.10 19.01
N LEU A 47 2.86 -1.84 18.65
CA LEU A 47 3.88 -1.03 17.95
C LEU A 47 5.11 -0.81 18.84
N LEU A 48 4.92 -0.70 20.15
CA LEU A 48 6.03 -0.54 21.08
C LEU A 48 6.95 -1.75 21.05
N ASP A 49 6.40 -2.98 21.05
CA ASP A 49 7.19 -4.21 20.98
C ASP A 49 7.89 -4.34 19.63
N LYS A 50 7.17 -4.10 18.52
CA LYS A 50 7.73 -4.13 17.16
C LYS A 50 8.97 -3.24 17.05
N TRP A 51 8.88 -2.05 17.62
CA TRP A 51 9.94 -1.03 17.54
C TRP A 51 10.88 -1.05 18.73
N LYS A 52 10.65 -1.90 19.75
CA LYS A 52 11.35 -1.90 21.04
C LYS A 52 11.35 -0.49 21.65
N ALA A 53 10.21 0.18 21.56
CA ALA A 53 10.02 1.53 22.05
C ALA A 53 9.44 1.52 23.45
N ILE A 54 9.85 2.48 24.29
CA ILE A 54 9.43 2.56 25.70
C ILE A 54 8.19 3.45 25.90
N ASN A 55 7.92 4.35 24.96
CA ASN A 55 6.78 5.26 25.00
C ASN A 55 6.47 5.82 23.59
N TYR A 56 5.43 6.63 23.50
CA TYR A 56 4.98 7.29 22.27
C TYR A 56 6.09 8.10 21.57
N TYR A 57 6.84 8.91 22.31
CA TYR A 57 7.86 9.78 21.72
C TYR A 57 9.06 8.99 21.20
N ASP A 58 9.48 7.96 21.92
CA ASP A 58 10.54 7.05 21.47
C ASP A 58 10.11 6.27 20.21
N LEU A 59 8.86 5.77 20.20
CA LEU A 59 8.27 5.11 19.04
C LEU A 59 8.27 6.01 17.82
N ARG A 60 7.77 7.25 17.96
CA ARG A 60 7.73 8.24 16.88
C ARG A 60 9.14 8.60 16.38
N GLN A 61 10.11 8.75 17.27
CA GLN A 61 11.49 9.03 16.87
C GLN A 61 12.13 7.86 16.11
N LYS A 62 11.89 6.63 16.51
CA LYS A 62 12.35 5.43 15.80
C LYS A 62 11.71 5.32 14.41
N PHE A 63 10.42 5.59 14.33
CA PHE A 63 9.71 5.68 13.06
C PHE A 63 10.35 6.75 12.15
N TRP A 64 10.53 7.97 12.63
CA TRP A 64 11.18 9.03 11.85
C TRP A 64 12.57 8.64 11.37
N LYS A 65 13.35 7.98 12.22
CA LYS A 65 14.69 7.52 11.86
C LYS A 65 14.67 6.50 10.71
N ALA A 66 13.67 5.64 10.67
CA ALA A 66 13.54 4.60 9.65
C ALA A 66 12.91 5.10 8.35
N ALA A 67 12.01 6.10 8.42
CA ALA A 67 11.16 6.50 7.31
C ALA A 67 11.61 7.78 6.59
N THR A 68 12.61 8.52 7.13
CA THR A 68 12.98 9.86 6.66
C THR A 68 14.31 9.86 5.92
N SER A 69 14.35 10.52 4.76
CA SER A 69 15.59 10.82 4.02
C SER A 69 16.32 12.05 4.57
N GLU A 70 17.57 12.28 4.14
CA GLU A 70 18.42 13.37 4.65
C GLU A 70 17.83 14.76 4.42
N ASN A 71 17.08 14.96 3.34
CA ASN A 71 16.35 16.21 3.03
C ASN A 71 15.10 16.44 3.91
N GLY A 72 14.80 15.53 4.85
CA GLY A 72 13.70 15.69 5.80
C GLY A 72 12.32 15.20 5.29
N VAL A 73 12.27 14.44 4.21
CA VAL A 73 11.03 13.84 3.70
C VAL A 73 10.79 12.48 4.36
N CYS A 74 9.60 12.28 4.92
CA CYS A 74 9.21 11.07 5.65
C CYS A 74 8.08 10.34 4.92
N GLY A 75 8.30 9.10 4.52
CA GLY A 75 7.32 8.30 3.78
C GLY A 75 6.76 7.13 4.59
N GLN A 76 5.47 6.88 4.47
CA GLN A 76 4.75 5.77 5.10
C GLN A 76 3.75 5.19 4.11
N LYS A 77 3.49 3.86 4.16
CA LYS A 77 2.35 3.25 3.47
C LYS A 77 1.46 2.48 4.43
N VAL A 78 0.17 2.45 4.15
CA VAL A 78 -0.82 1.68 4.91
C VAL A 78 -1.83 1.03 3.98
N ALA A 79 -2.06 -0.27 4.19
CA ALA A 79 -3.18 -0.98 3.61
C ALA A 79 -4.41 -0.72 4.50
N CYS A 80 -5.25 0.22 4.11
CA CYS A 80 -6.34 0.67 4.95
C CYS A 80 -7.54 -0.28 4.88
N HIS A 81 -7.61 -1.17 5.85
CA HIS A 81 -8.87 -1.76 6.28
C HIS A 81 -9.36 -0.97 7.49
N GLN A 82 -10.61 -0.47 7.49
CA GLN A 82 -11.11 0.43 8.55
C GLN A 82 -10.80 -0.08 9.96
N ALA A 83 -11.17 -1.32 10.27
CA ALA A 83 -10.94 -1.90 11.59
C ALA A 83 -9.45 -2.00 11.99
N ARG A 84 -8.56 -2.22 11.02
CA ARG A 84 -7.11 -2.24 11.30
C ARG A 84 -6.57 -0.85 11.55
N PHE A 85 -7.06 0.13 10.83
CA PHE A 85 -6.65 1.52 11.01
C PHE A 85 -7.13 2.07 12.35
N ASP A 86 -8.36 1.75 12.75
CA ASP A 86 -8.91 2.11 14.05
C ASP A 86 -8.15 1.43 15.19
N ALA A 87 -7.80 0.14 15.04
CA ALA A 87 -6.98 -0.58 15.99
C ALA A 87 -5.57 0.04 16.11
N LEU A 88 -4.95 0.40 15.01
CA LEU A 88 -3.66 1.08 14.98
C LEU A 88 -3.73 2.42 15.73
N PHE A 89 -4.75 3.23 15.46
CA PHE A 89 -4.95 4.50 16.15
C PHE A 89 -5.13 4.29 17.66
N LYS A 90 -5.94 3.30 18.07
CA LYS A 90 -6.11 2.94 19.47
C LYS A 90 -4.78 2.53 20.13
N HIS A 91 -3.97 1.72 19.47
CA HIS A 91 -2.65 1.33 19.97
C HIS A 91 -1.74 2.54 20.21
N VAL A 92 -1.77 3.49 19.29
CA VAL A 92 -0.96 4.71 19.44
C VAL A 92 -1.46 5.56 20.62
N GLN A 93 -2.78 5.74 20.76
CA GLN A 93 -3.36 6.52 21.85
C GLN A 93 -3.12 5.90 23.24
N THR A 94 -3.02 4.59 23.32
CA THR A 94 -2.76 3.87 24.59
C THR A 94 -1.28 3.72 24.92
N ALA A 95 -0.37 4.15 24.04
CA ALA A 95 1.05 4.12 24.32
C ALA A 95 1.39 5.05 25.51
N PRO A 96 2.33 4.66 26.42
CA PRO A 96 2.75 5.53 27.51
C PRO A 96 3.17 6.91 27.00
N MET A 97 2.73 7.97 27.68
CA MET A 97 3.00 9.37 27.36
C MET A 97 2.40 9.84 26.01
N ALA A 98 1.48 9.10 25.41
CA ALA A 98 0.82 9.54 24.18
C ALA A 98 -0.04 10.78 24.45
N PRO A 99 0.04 11.81 23.59
CA PRO A 99 -0.96 12.89 23.60
C PRO A 99 -2.35 12.32 23.28
N GLN A 100 -3.38 12.98 23.77
CA GLN A 100 -4.74 12.68 23.31
C GLN A 100 -4.97 13.32 21.93
N PHE A 101 -5.42 12.50 20.98
CA PHE A 101 -5.75 12.96 19.64
C PHE A 101 -7.26 12.82 19.44
N ASP A 102 -7.90 13.85 18.93
CA ASP A 102 -9.35 13.84 18.67
C ASP A 102 -9.74 12.83 17.59
N ASN A 103 -8.82 12.56 16.65
CA ASN A 103 -9.08 11.65 15.55
C ASN A 103 -7.75 11.16 14.90
N PRO A 104 -7.83 10.11 14.07
CA PRO A 104 -6.63 9.56 13.43
C PRO A 104 -5.91 10.52 12.49
N HIS A 105 -6.60 11.51 11.91
CA HIS A 105 -5.97 12.47 11.01
C HIS A 105 -5.02 13.42 11.75
N ILE A 106 -5.45 13.91 12.93
CA ILE A 106 -4.60 14.75 13.80
C ILE A 106 -3.37 13.98 14.28
N TRP A 107 -3.56 12.71 14.64
CA TRP A 107 -2.42 11.84 14.96
C TRP A 107 -1.45 11.70 13.78
N LEU A 108 -1.94 11.43 12.57
CA LEU A 108 -1.07 11.32 11.40
C LEU A 108 -0.30 12.63 11.12
N GLN A 109 -0.92 13.80 11.33
CA GLN A 109 -0.24 15.09 11.19
C GLN A 109 0.88 15.31 12.22
N ASP A 110 0.75 14.75 13.43
CA ASP A 110 1.84 14.77 14.42
C ASP A 110 3.04 13.90 14.00
N TRP A 111 2.76 12.78 13.33
CA TRP A 111 3.80 11.85 12.86
C TRP A 111 4.38 12.23 11.50
N LEU A 112 3.57 12.80 10.64
CA LEU A 112 3.88 13.18 9.26
C LEU A 112 3.61 14.68 9.07
N PRO A 113 4.54 15.56 9.47
CA PRO A 113 4.35 17.00 9.36
C PRO A 113 4.09 17.43 7.92
N ASN A 114 3.27 18.49 7.72
CA ASN A 114 2.82 18.92 6.40
C ASN A 114 2.29 17.78 5.54
N LEU A 115 1.48 16.92 6.18
CA LEU A 115 0.98 15.64 5.66
C LEU A 115 0.40 15.76 4.26
N LYS A 116 0.94 14.95 3.37
CA LYS A 116 0.46 14.74 2.00
C LYS A 116 -0.08 13.32 1.84
N HIS A 117 -1.04 13.14 0.94
CA HIS A 117 -1.69 11.85 0.72
C HIS A 117 -1.51 11.40 -0.73
N LEU A 118 -0.90 10.23 -0.91
CA LEU A 118 -0.82 9.53 -2.19
C LEU A 118 -1.82 8.39 -2.16
N TYR A 119 -2.68 8.28 -3.17
CA TYR A 119 -3.65 7.21 -3.31
C TYR A 119 -3.27 6.32 -4.49
N LEU A 120 -2.77 5.12 -4.19
CA LEU A 120 -2.38 4.14 -5.19
C LEU A 120 -3.50 3.14 -5.41
N THR A 121 -4.07 3.17 -6.59
CA THR A 121 -5.16 2.27 -7.01
C THR A 121 -4.76 1.46 -8.24
N ARG A 122 -5.53 0.42 -8.55
CA ARG A 122 -5.35 -0.43 -9.72
C ARG A 122 -6.64 -0.50 -10.53
N ARG A 123 -6.57 -0.21 -11.83
CA ARG A 123 -7.72 -0.24 -12.74
C ARG A 123 -8.23 -1.66 -12.94
N HIS A 124 -7.32 -2.60 -13.12
CA HIS A 124 -7.61 -3.99 -13.43
C HIS A 124 -7.87 -4.82 -12.17
N ARG A 125 -9.07 -4.70 -11.57
CA ARG A 125 -9.43 -5.33 -10.30
C ARG A 125 -9.32 -6.85 -10.31
N ILE A 126 -9.78 -7.50 -11.38
CA ILE A 126 -9.72 -8.96 -11.49
C ILE A 126 -8.27 -9.43 -11.48
N ARG A 127 -7.38 -8.81 -12.27
CA ARG A 127 -5.94 -9.13 -12.20
C ARG A 127 -5.33 -8.87 -10.84
N GLN A 128 -5.80 -7.87 -10.11
CA GLN A 128 -5.34 -7.57 -8.75
C GLN A 128 -5.67 -8.73 -7.80
N VAL A 129 -6.91 -9.18 -7.79
CA VAL A 129 -7.35 -10.25 -6.87
C VAL A 129 -6.80 -11.62 -7.25
N VAL A 130 -6.65 -11.91 -8.54
CA VAL A 130 -5.95 -13.10 -9.03
C VAL A 130 -4.48 -13.09 -8.57
N SER A 131 -3.80 -11.95 -8.70
CA SER A 131 -2.44 -11.80 -8.16
C SER A 131 -2.39 -11.96 -6.64
N TRP A 132 -3.45 -11.54 -5.92
CA TRP A 132 -3.54 -11.69 -4.48
C TRP A 132 -3.76 -13.15 -4.07
N TRP A 133 -4.72 -13.81 -4.70
CA TRP A 133 -4.98 -15.23 -4.45
C TRP A 133 -3.76 -16.09 -4.74
N ARG A 134 -3.09 -15.82 -5.87
CA ARG A 134 -1.85 -16.51 -6.22
C ARG A 134 -0.75 -16.28 -5.17
N ALA A 135 -0.56 -15.07 -4.68
CA ALA A 135 0.43 -14.79 -3.65
C ALA A 135 0.15 -15.54 -2.34
N ILE A 136 -1.13 -15.78 -2.01
CA ILE A 136 -1.55 -16.62 -0.88
C ILE A 136 -1.19 -18.09 -1.14
N GLN A 137 -1.49 -18.62 -2.33
CA GLN A 137 -1.22 -20.01 -2.67
C GLN A 137 0.28 -20.33 -2.71
N ASP A 138 1.07 -19.47 -3.32
CA ASP A 138 2.52 -19.63 -3.47
C ASP A 138 3.30 -19.20 -2.21
N ASN A 139 2.64 -18.55 -1.24
CA ASN A 139 3.27 -17.81 -0.14
C ASN A 139 4.36 -16.82 -0.63
N ALA A 140 4.18 -16.28 -1.84
CA ALA A 140 5.15 -15.43 -2.54
C ALA A 140 4.59 -14.04 -2.82
N TRP A 141 4.77 -13.14 -1.85
CA TRP A 141 4.27 -11.77 -1.92
C TRP A 141 5.13 -10.84 -2.79
N HIS A 142 6.44 -11.10 -2.84
CA HIS A 142 7.43 -10.32 -3.57
C HIS A 142 8.41 -11.24 -4.26
N ARG A 143 8.84 -10.87 -5.47
CA ARG A 143 9.80 -11.62 -6.26
C ARG A 143 11.04 -10.76 -6.47
N ARG A 144 12.16 -11.22 -5.94
CA ARG A 144 13.46 -10.55 -6.03
C ARG A 144 14.46 -11.50 -6.66
N GLY A 145 14.80 -11.25 -7.94
CA GLY A 145 15.86 -12.01 -8.63
C GLY A 145 15.63 -13.51 -8.80
N GLU A 146 14.49 -14.02 -8.41
CA GLU A 146 14.14 -15.44 -8.51
C GLU A 146 13.41 -15.73 -9.83
N GLN A 147 13.53 -16.99 -10.30
CA GLN A 147 12.77 -17.41 -11.47
C GLN A 147 11.26 -17.29 -11.22
N LEU A 148 10.53 -16.96 -12.29
CA LEU A 148 9.08 -16.98 -12.29
C LEU A 148 8.61 -18.40 -12.01
N ILE A 149 7.99 -18.65 -10.88
CA ILE A 149 7.26 -19.90 -10.66
C ILE A 149 6.00 -19.79 -11.52
N ASP A 150 6.03 -20.38 -12.69
CA ASP A 150 4.86 -20.56 -13.52
C ASP A 150 4.44 -22.03 -13.41
N HIS A 151 3.34 -22.25 -12.71
CA HIS A 151 2.77 -23.58 -12.56
C HIS A 151 2.11 -24.00 -13.88
N ASP A 152 1.94 -25.30 -14.07
CA ASP A 152 1.20 -25.82 -15.21
C ASP A 152 -0.32 -25.60 -15.09
N LYS A 153 -1.03 -25.86 -16.19
CA LYS A 153 -2.50 -25.69 -16.22
C LYS A 153 -3.20 -26.55 -15.16
N ALA A 154 -2.70 -27.75 -14.88
CA ALA A 154 -3.33 -28.66 -13.91
C ALA A 154 -3.30 -28.06 -12.50
N TRP A 155 -2.19 -27.43 -12.12
CA TRP A 155 -2.09 -26.70 -10.87
C TRP A 155 -3.10 -25.54 -10.80
N TYR A 156 -3.22 -24.75 -11.89
CA TYR A 156 -4.20 -23.65 -11.93
C TYR A 156 -5.64 -24.15 -11.84
N ASP A 157 -5.98 -25.27 -12.49
CA ASP A 157 -7.31 -25.88 -12.39
C ASP A 157 -7.61 -26.35 -10.96
N GLN A 158 -6.65 -26.96 -10.29
CA GLN A 158 -6.78 -27.48 -8.93
C GLN A 158 -6.91 -26.37 -7.87
N HIS A 159 -6.20 -25.24 -8.05
CA HIS A 159 -6.13 -24.16 -7.06
C HIS A 159 -7.07 -22.98 -7.37
N TYR A 160 -7.84 -23.07 -8.45
CA TYR A 160 -8.89 -22.11 -8.71
C TYR A 160 -9.98 -22.21 -7.62
N ASN A 161 -10.31 -21.07 -7.02
CA ASN A 161 -11.34 -21.01 -6.00
C ASN A 161 -12.16 -19.74 -6.18
N PHE A 162 -13.38 -19.89 -6.71
CA PHE A 162 -14.30 -18.78 -6.99
C PHE A 162 -14.67 -18.00 -5.72
N ASP A 163 -14.94 -18.69 -4.61
CA ASP A 163 -15.35 -18.05 -3.35
C ASP A 163 -14.20 -17.22 -2.76
N ALA A 164 -12.98 -17.76 -2.79
CA ALA A 164 -11.81 -17.02 -2.33
C ALA A 164 -11.54 -15.78 -3.19
N LEU A 165 -11.59 -15.91 -4.52
CA LEU A 165 -11.43 -14.77 -5.43
C LEU A 165 -12.53 -13.73 -5.24
N SER A 166 -13.79 -14.16 -5.07
CA SER A 166 -14.95 -13.29 -4.79
C SER A 166 -14.80 -12.57 -3.46
N HIS A 167 -14.30 -13.26 -2.43
CA HIS A 167 -13.98 -12.64 -1.14
C HIS A 167 -12.92 -11.55 -1.28
N LEU A 168 -11.78 -11.86 -1.91
CA LEU A 168 -10.71 -10.89 -2.13
C LEU A 168 -11.13 -9.70 -3.01
N PHE A 169 -12.01 -9.95 -3.98
CA PHE A 169 -12.58 -8.90 -4.82
C PHE A 169 -13.41 -7.92 -3.97
N LYS A 170 -14.31 -8.42 -3.13
CA LYS A 170 -15.10 -7.62 -2.18
C LYS A 170 -14.20 -6.88 -1.19
N GLU A 171 -13.21 -7.56 -0.60
CA GLU A 171 -12.24 -6.96 0.31
C GLU A 171 -11.50 -5.78 -0.33
N SER A 172 -11.02 -5.94 -1.58
CA SER A 172 -10.30 -4.87 -2.29
C SER A 172 -11.18 -3.62 -2.47
N ILE A 173 -12.46 -3.80 -2.77
CA ILE A 173 -13.43 -2.70 -2.92
C ILE A 173 -13.73 -2.04 -1.56
N LEU A 174 -13.98 -2.85 -0.51
CA LEU A 174 -14.26 -2.33 0.83
C LEU A 174 -13.07 -1.53 1.40
N MET A 175 -11.85 -1.96 1.13
CA MET A 175 -10.66 -1.22 1.52
C MET A 175 -10.57 0.14 0.82
N GLU A 176 -10.87 0.21 -0.47
CA GLU A 176 -10.91 1.49 -1.18
C GLU A 176 -12.05 2.39 -0.71
N CYS A 177 -13.23 1.83 -0.47
CA CYS A 177 -14.33 2.57 0.14
C CYS A 177 -13.94 3.18 1.49
N ALA A 178 -13.20 2.44 2.33
CA ALA A 178 -12.69 2.95 3.59
C ALA A 178 -11.70 4.12 3.41
N GLN A 179 -10.83 4.02 2.40
CA GLN A 179 -9.89 5.09 2.06
C GLN A 179 -10.63 6.34 1.55
N GLN A 180 -11.58 6.17 0.63
CA GLN A 180 -12.41 7.28 0.14
C GLN A 180 -13.18 7.95 1.28
N ARG A 181 -13.82 7.16 2.15
CA ARG A 181 -14.50 7.69 3.35
C ARG A 181 -13.55 8.52 4.22
N TYR A 182 -12.31 8.07 4.41
CA TYR A 182 -11.31 8.82 5.16
C TYR A 182 -11.03 10.18 4.47
N PHE A 183 -10.82 10.17 3.15
CA PHE A 183 -10.57 11.40 2.40
C PHE A 183 -11.77 12.36 2.47
N ASP A 184 -12.97 11.87 2.29
CA ASP A 184 -14.20 12.68 2.38
C ASP A 184 -14.38 13.27 3.79
N THR A 185 -14.14 12.44 4.83
CA THR A 185 -14.31 12.88 6.22
C THR A 185 -13.40 14.05 6.59
N TYR A 186 -12.18 14.06 6.05
CA TYR A 186 -11.18 15.09 6.39
C TYR A 186 -10.93 16.12 5.27
N GLY A 187 -11.76 16.13 4.23
CA GLY A 187 -11.64 17.07 3.10
C GLY A 187 -10.32 16.92 2.33
N ILE A 188 -9.81 15.70 2.19
CA ILE A 188 -8.52 15.39 1.57
C ILE A 188 -8.69 15.15 0.08
N VAL A 189 -7.90 15.84 -0.74
CA VAL A 189 -7.74 15.54 -2.16
C VAL A 189 -6.36 14.90 -2.35
N PRO A 190 -6.27 13.56 -2.43
CA PRO A 190 -4.99 12.87 -2.57
C PRO A 190 -4.46 13.00 -4.00
N LEU A 191 -3.14 12.91 -4.18
CA LEU A 191 -2.57 12.63 -5.49
C LEU A 191 -2.86 11.17 -5.85
N THR A 192 -3.73 10.96 -6.84
CA THR A 192 -4.09 9.61 -7.31
C THR A 192 -3.05 9.09 -8.30
N ILE A 193 -2.59 7.87 -8.05
CA ILE A 193 -1.66 7.11 -8.88
C ILE A 193 -2.37 5.82 -9.28
N VAL A 194 -2.55 5.63 -10.60
CA VAL A 194 -3.10 4.40 -11.16
C VAL A 194 -1.95 3.49 -11.56
N TYR A 195 -1.92 2.27 -11.06
CA TYR A 195 -0.81 1.32 -11.26
C TYR A 195 -0.45 1.12 -12.74
N GLU A 196 -1.45 0.95 -13.60
CA GLU A 196 -1.24 0.70 -15.03
C GLU A 196 -0.61 1.90 -15.75
N ASP A 197 -0.94 3.12 -15.34
CA ASP A 197 -0.34 4.34 -15.90
C ASP A 197 1.07 4.55 -15.31
N PHE A 198 1.23 4.26 -14.03
CA PHE A 198 2.50 4.35 -13.32
C PHE A 198 3.59 3.47 -13.94
N ILE A 199 3.29 2.21 -14.26
CA ILE A 199 4.28 1.31 -14.86
C ILE A 199 4.62 1.66 -16.32
N GLN A 200 3.78 2.43 -17.01
CA GLN A 200 4.04 2.90 -18.37
C GLN A 200 4.89 4.17 -18.40
N ASP A 201 4.76 5.01 -17.38
CA ASP A 201 5.47 6.29 -17.26
C ASP A 201 5.98 6.49 -15.84
N LEU A 202 7.11 5.87 -15.53
CA LEU A 202 7.75 5.96 -14.22
C LEU A 202 8.28 7.38 -13.95
N GLU A 203 8.92 8.00 -14.94
CA GLU A 203 9.49 9.34 -14.80
C GLU A 203 8.40 10.39 -14.57
N GLY A 204 7.38 10.42 -15.41
CA GLY A 204 6.27 11.37 -15.28
C GLY A 204 5.50 11.17 -13.97
N THR A 205 5.35 9.92 -13.52
CA THR A 205 4.71 9.65 -12.22
C THR A 205 5.57 10.13 -11.06
N LEU A 206 6.88 9.88 -11.06
CA LEU A 206 7.80 10.39 -10.03
C LEU A 206 7.82 11.92 -10.02
N GLN A 207 7.88 12.57 -11.19
CA GLN A 207 7.84 14.03 -11.27
C GLN A 207 6.56 14.59 -10.63
N ARG A 208 5.38 14.04 -10.94
CA ARG A 208 4.11 14.44 -10.32
C ARG A 208 4.11 14.26 -8.80
N ILE A 209 4.71 13.18 -8.30
CA ILE A 209 4.84 12.93 -6.87
C ILE A 209 5.77 13.97 -6.23
N PHE A 210 6.92 14.25 -6.82
CA PHE A 210 7.86 15.23 -6.30
C PHE A 210 7.30 16.64 -6.31
N ASP A 211 6.64 17.05 -7.38
CA ASP A 211 5.95 18.33 -7.47
C ASP A 211 4.88 18.46 -6.35
N TYR A 212 4.10 17.40 -6.14
CA TYR A 212 3.08 17.36 -5.09
C TYR A 212 3.68 17.41 -3.68
N LEU A 213 4.83 16.78 -3.46
CA LEU A 213 5.55 16.80 -2.17
C LEU A 213 6.38 18.08 -1.97
N GLY A 214 6.56 18.90 -3.00
CA GLY A 214 7.42 20.07 -2.97
C GLY A 214 8.91 19.74 -2.94
N ILE A 215 9.30 18.64 -3.60
CA ILE A 215 10.70 18.17 -3.69
C ILE A 215 11.26 18.54 -5.06
N GLU A 216 12.41 19.21 -5.07
CA GLU A 216 13.14 19.46 -6.30
C GLU A 216 13.87 18.19 -6.75
N TRP A 217 13.65 17.76 -8.00
CA TRP A 217 14.28 16.58 -8.58
C TRP A 217 15.17 16.96 -9.76
N LEU A 218 16.42 17.30 -9.46
CA LEU A 218 17.40 17.79 -10.43
C LEU A 218 18.05 16.65 -11.22
N ASP A 219 18.48 15.61 -10.53
CA ASP A 219 19.02 14.38 -11.14
C ASP A 219 17.89 13.38 -11.36
N LYS A 220 17.34 13.36 -12.57
CA LYS A 220 16.22 12.47 -12.95
C LYS A 220 16.65 11.01 -13.16
N SER A 221 17.76 10.59 -12.54
CA SER A 221 18.17 9.20 -12.56
C SER A 221 17.16 8.31 -11.81
N ILE A 222 16.75 7.21 -12.42
CA ILE A 222 15.82 6.25 -11.85
C ILE A 222 16.56 4.93 -11.65
N GLN A 223 16.79 4.56 -10.40
CA GLN A 223 17.26 3.24 -10.06
C GLN A 223 16.04 2.31 -9.84
N LEU A 224 15.83 1.39 -10.79
CA LEU A 224 14.71 0.46 -10.71
C LEU A 224 14.86 -0.49 -9.51
N PRO A 225 13.75 -0.78 -8.82
CA PRO A 225 13.71 -1.85 -7.83
C PRO A 225 14.03 -3.21 -8.42
N ASN A 226 14.70 -4.07 -7.66
CA ASN A 226 14.91 -5.47 -8.04
C ASN A 226 13.63 -6.31 -7.76
N LEU A 227 12.52 -5.88 -8.35
CA LEU A 227 11.21 -6.55 -8.25
C LEU A 227 10.77 -6.98 -9.65
N GLN A 228 10.37 -8.23 -9.78
CA GLN A 228 9.88 -8.79 -11.02
C GLN A 228 8.35 -8.87 -11.04
N PRO A 229 7.71 -8.71 -12.20
CA PRO A 229 6.29 -8.98 -12.34
C PRO A 229 5.94 -10.40 -11.88
N THR A 230 4.79 -10.55 -11.23
CA THR A 230 4.29 -11.87 -10.78
C THR A 230 3.26 -12.47 -11.74
N ALA A 231 2.78 -11.70 -12.72
CA ALA A 231 1.85 -12.18 -13.73
C ALA A 231 2.52 -13.19 -14.67
N THR A 232 1.80 -14.25 -15.03
CA THR A 232 2.23 -15.28 -15.98
C THR A 232 1.12 -15.52 -17.00
N PRO A 233 1.40 -16.12 -18.16
CA PRO A 233 0.37 -16.50 -19.11
C PRO A 233 -0.73 -17.38 -18.48
N HIS A 234 -0.37 -18.30 -17.59
CA HIS A 234 -1.34 -19.13 -16.89
C HIS A 234 -2.17 -18.36 -15.85
N SER A 235 -1.65 -17.28 -15.27
CA SER A 235 -2.47 -16.45 -14.37
C SER A 235 -3.59 -15.72 -15.10
N GLU A 236 -3.44 -15.41 -16.39
CA GLU A 236 -4.51 -14.83 -17.21
C GLU A 236 -5.70 -15.80 -17.39
N TYR A 237 -5.44 -17.11 -17.38
CA TYR A 237 -6.53 -18.08 -17.36
C TYR A 237 -7.48 -17.92 -16.15
N TRP A 238 -6.94 -17.65 -14.95
CA TRP A 238 -7.77 -17.35 -13.79
C TRP A 238 -8.50 -16.01 -13.93
N VAL A 239 -7.87 -15.03 -14.58
CA VAL A 239 -8.50 -13.72 -14.84
C VAL A 239 -9.73 -13.90 -15.72
N ASP A 240 -9.59 -14.60 -16.84
CA ASP A 240 -10.69 -14.83 -17.80
C ASP A 240 -11.80 -15.68 -17.17
N ARG A 241 -11.42 -16.77 -16.47
CA ARG A 241 -12.36 -17.64 -15.81
C ARG A 241 -13.16 -16.92 -14.73
N PHE A 242 -12.48 -16.17 -13.86
CA PHE A 242 -13.16 -15.44 -12.80
C PHE A 242 -14.06 -14.32 -13.36
N ALA A 243 -13.66 -13.65 -14.44
CA ALA A 243 -14.50 -12.66 -15.10
C ALA A 243 -15.79 -13.27 -15.65
N GLN A 244 -15.74 -14.50 -16.20
CA GLN A 244 -16.90 -15.24 -16.66
C GLN A 244 -17.77 -15.70 -15.50
N ASP A 245 -17.17 -16.33 -14.50
CA ASP A 245 -17.90 -16.91 -13.35
C ASP A 245 -18.64 -15.83 -12.55
N VAL A 246 -18.02 -14.64 -12.35
CA VAL A 246 -18.63 -13.53 -11.60
C VAL A 246 -19.84 -12.93 -12.31
N GLN A 247 -19.95 -13.12 -13.62
CA GLN A 247 -21.03 -12.60 -14.46
C GLN A 247 -22.05 -13.68 -14.87
N ALA A 248 -21.85 -14.94 -14.48
CA ALA A 248 -22.66 -16.07 -14.94
C ALA A 248 -24.17 -15.88 -14.71
N ASP A 249 -24.53 -15.23 -13.59
CA ASP A 249 -25.94 -15.03 -13.21
C ASP A 249 -26.53 -13.67 -13.68
N TRP A 250 -25.76 -12.85 -14.43
CA TRP A 250 -26.22 -11.50 -14.81
C TRP A 250 -27.12 -11.47 -16.04
N THR A 251 -27.17 -12.57 -16.78
CA THR A 251 -27.92 -12.64 -18.07
C THR A 251 -29.44 -12.58 -17.92
N GLU A 252 -29.98 -12.75 -16.70
CA GLU A 252 -31.41 -12.85 -16.47
C GLU A 252 -32.05 -11.72 -15.64
N LYS A 253 -31.24 -10.74 -15.19
CA LYS A 253 -31.78 -9.62 -14.38
C LYS A 253 -31.71 -8.31 -15.16
N PRO A 254 -32.85 -7.87 -15.75
CA PRO A 254 -32.92 -6.49 -16.25
C PRO A 254 -32.85 -5.52 -15.07
N TYR A 255 -31.99 -4.54 -15.17
CA TYR A 255 -31.96 -3.42 -14.25
C TYR A 255 -33.07 -2.43 -14.60
#